data_12e9f82a1bf7643982d6573c58d83b31
#
_entry.id   12e9f82a1bf7643982d6573c58d83b31
#
_cell.length_a   1.000
_cell.length_b   1.000
_cell.length_c   1.000
_cell.angle_alpha   90.00
_cell.angle_beta   90.00
_cell.angle_gamma   90.00
#
_symmetry.space_group_name_H-M   'P 1'
#
loop_
_entity.id
_entity.type
_entity.pdbx_description
1 polymer ?
#
loop_
_entity_poly.entity_id
_entity_poly.type
_entity_poly.pdbx_seq_one_letter_code
_entity_poly.pdbx_strand_id
1 'polypeptide(L)'
;MKFANFPQAVIKENVDYSVKEITNVIKKYGPRESGSDNCYSAQKHLKKELDTFCDESHFESYKMAPKAFLHFTKLVSVAIFLAVVVCAVLTYVSVILAFVAQCIVCGFVFVGLLITVLEFLLYKQFMDPFYKKVEGHNLVGVRKPRGDVKRRIVISGHIDAAYEWRHILYGKKFPLMGIFMGWAIGSAVISLILSVIAIVVNFVDMGSFGDFMVNYSYIFHYVTALGMIPLFLFVDFKTISPGANDNLTGTYAAVCALRMLDMAGIDFEN
;
A
#
# COMPACT_ATOMS: atom_id res chain seq x y z
N MET A 1 -2.97 21.06 -30.60
CA MET A 1 -1.71 20.33 -30.51
C MET A 1 -1.72 19.22 -31.56
N LYS A 2 -0.87 19.26 -32.57
CA LYS A 2 -0.64 18.08 -33.41
C LYS A 2 0.20 17.10 -32.60
N PHE A 3 -0.31 15.90 -32.35
CA PHE A 3 0.49 14.85 -31.74
C PHE A 3 1.69 14.58 -32.68
N ALA A 4 2.89 14.71 -32.14
CA ALA A 4 4.09 14.31 -32.88
C ALA A 4 4.02 12.77 -33.06
N ASN A 5 3.85 12.31 -34.29
CA ASN A 5 3.97 10.90 -34.60
C ASN A 5 5.46 10.55 -34.55
N PHE A 6 5.89 9.93 -33.45
CA PHE A 6 7.26 9.41 -33.39
C PHE A 6 7.47 8.33 -34.45
N PRO A 7 8.63 8.30 -35.13
CA PRO A 7 8.97 7.22 -36.03
C PRO A 7 8.88 5.86 -35.32
N GLN A 8 8.32 4.85 -35.97
CA GLN A 8 8.16 3.51 -35.40
C GLN A 8 9.51 2.92 -34.95
N ALA A 9 10.61 3.25 -35.62
CA ALA A 9 11.95 2.84 -35.19
C ALA A 9 12.33 3.39 -33.81
N VAL A 10 12.02 4.66 -33.52
CA VAL A 10 12.28 5.31 -32.22
C VAL A 10 11.43 4.66 -31.11
N ILE A 11 10.16 4.38 -31.39
CA ILE A 11 9.28 3.69 -30.45
C ILE A 11 9.84 2.30 -30.13
N LYS A 12 10.17 1.51 -31.15
CA LYS A 12 10.70 0.15 -30.99
C LYS A 12 12.00 0.15 -30.18
N GLU A 13 12.94 1.04 -30.50
CA GLU A 13 14.21 1.16 -29.80
C GLU A 13 14.00 1.46 -28.29
N ASN A 14 13.05 2.34 -27.95
CA ASN A 14 12.75 2.66 -26.56
C ASN A 14 12.03 1.52 -25.82
N VAL A 15 11.20 0.72 -26.50
CA VAL A 15 10.63 -0.51 -25.94
C VAL A 15 11.73 -1.52 -25.65
N ASP A 16 12.60 -1.79 -26.62
CA ASP A 16 13.70 -2.75 -26.45
C ASP A 16 14.67 -2.31 -25.34
N TYR A 17 14.98 -1.01 -25.27
CA TYR A 17 15.76 -0.40 -24.20
C TYR A 17 15.11 -0.58 -22.84
N SER A 18 13.82 -0.26 -22.69
CA SER A 18 13.13 -0.40 -21.40
C SER A 18 13.09 -1.84 -20.89
N VAL A 19 12.81 -2.81 -21.75
CA VAL A 19 12.82 -4.25 -21.41
C VAL A 19 14.21 -4.69 -20.97
N LYS A 20 15.25 -4.27 -21.68
CA LYS A 20 16.64 -4.57 -21.34
C LYS A 20 17.01 -3.99 -19.97
N GLU A 21 16.74 -2.71 -19.76
CA GLU A 21 17.13 -2.02 -18.51
C GLU A 21 16.33 -2.49 -17.30
N ILE A 22 15.03 -2.77 -17.42
CA ILE A 22 14.25 -3.42 -16.37
C ILE A 22 14.89 -4.75 -15.97
N THR A 23 15.27 -5.56 -16.96
CA THR A 23 15.93 -6.85 -16.71
C THR A 23 17.29 -6.66 -16.02
N ASN A 24 18.09 -5.70 -16.46
CA ASN A 24 19.40 -5.38 -15.89
C ASN A 24 19.27 -4.91 -14.44
N VAL A 25 18.33 -4.00 -14.14
CA VAL A 25 18.11 -3.49 -12.79
C VAL A 25 17.70 -4.61 -11.83
N ILE A 26 16.79 -5.49 -12.25
CA ILE A 26 16.37 -6.64 -11.43
C ILE A 26 17.55 -7.58 -11.17
N LYS A 27 18.31 -7.94 -12.20
CA LYS A 27 19.44 -8.88 -12.06
C LYS A 27 20.58 -8.30 -11.24
N LYS A 28 20.87 -7.01 -11.40
CA LYS A 28 22.05 -6.37 -10.79
C LYS A 28 21.81 -5.92 -9.36
N TYR A 29 20.63 -5.39 -9.06
CA TYR A 29 20.31 -4.78 -7.76
C TYR A 29 19.38 -5.63 -6.91
N GLY A 30 18.68 -6.61 -7.50
CA GLY A 30 17.79 -7.52 -6.77
C GLY A 30 16.65 -6.80 -6.05
N PRO A 31 16.34 -7.23 -4.80
CA PRO A 31 15.31 -6.61 -3.97
C PRO A 31 15.62 -5.13 -3.68
N ARG A 32 14.67 -4.25 -3.95
CA ARG A 32 14.82 -2.79 -3.83
C ARG A 32 13.77 -2.20 -2.89
N GLU A 33 13.82 -2.61 -1.62
CA GLU A 33 12.96 -1.98 -0.60
C GLU A 33 13.21 -0.47 -0.58
N SER A 34 12.16 0.31 -0.41
CA SER A 34 12.26 1.77 -0.28
C SER A 34 13.25 2.16 0.81
N GLY A 35 14.22 3.05 0.46
CA GLY A 35 15.28 3.49 1.38
C GLY A 35 16.40 2.48 1.60
N SER A 36 16.45 1.35 0.86
CA SER A 36 17.57 0.42 0.91
C SER A 36 18.74 0.85 0.02
N ASP A 37 19.95 0.36 0.32
CA ASP A 37 21.15 0.58 -0.50
C ASP A 37 20.97 0.07 -1.93
N ASN A 38 20.23 -1.03 -2.12
CA ASN A 38 19.93 -1.57 -3.43
C ASN A 38 19.03 -0.62 -4.24
N CYS A 39 18.01 -0.03 -3.59
CA CYS A 39 17.14 0.96 -4.21
C CYS A 39 17.95 2.21 -4.61
N TYR A 40 18.75 2.74 -3.71
CA TYR A 40 19.60 3.91 -3.99
C TYR A 40 20.65 3.62 -5.07
N SER A 41 21.22 2.42 -5.10
CA SER A 41 22.18 2.01 -6.15
C SER A 41 21.52 1.91 -7.52
N ALA A 42 20.27 1.43 -7.59
CA ALA A 42 19.48 1.42 -8.82
C ALA A 42 19.14 2.84 -9.28
N GLN A 43 18.83 3.75 -8.37
CA GLN A 43 18.62 5.18 -8.68
C GLN A 43 19.91 5.86 -9.21
N LYS A 44 21.08 5.55 -8.62
CA LYS A 44 22.36 6.05 -9.15
C LYS A 44 22.67 5.54 -10.55
N HIS A 45 22.25 4.31 -10.87
CA HIS A 45 22.36 3.78 -12.21
C HIS A 45 21.47 4.57 -13.17
N LEU A 46 20.22 4.76 -12.81
CA LEU A 46 19.27 5.54 -13.62
C LEU A 46 19.70 7.01 -13.76
N LYS A 47 20.32 7.61 -12.73
CA LYS A 47 20.85 8.96 -12.83
C LYS A 47 21.86 9.12 -13.95
N LYS A 48 22.78 8.15 -14.10
CA LYS A 48 23.79 8.17 -15.18
C LYS A 48 23.15 8.13 -16.56
N GLU A 49 22.01 7.48 -16.69
CA GLU A 49 21.25 7.45 -17.94
C GLU A 49 20.57 8.80 -18.18
N LEU A 50 19.90 9.37 -17.18
CA LEU A 50 19.28 10.70 -17.27
C LEU A 50 20.30 11.79 -17.60
N ASP A 51 21.52 11.71 -17.08
CA ASP A 51 22.61 12.65 -17.36
C ASP A 51 23.02 12.66 -18.85
N THR A 52 22.60 11.68 -19.65
CA THR A 52 22.93 11.63 -21.10
C THR A 52 21.97 12.42 -21.98
N PHE A 53 20.74 12.70 -21.51
CA PHE A 53 19.70 13.35 -22.31
C PHE A 53 18.85 14.38 -21.53
N CYS A 54 19.10 14.59 -20.25
CA CYS A 54 18.50 15.66 -19.46
C CYS A 54 19.49 16.82 -19.30
N ASP A 55 18.98 18.04 -19.25
CA ASP A 55 19.81 19.24 -18.98
C ASP A 55 20.32 19.26 -17.53
N GLU A 56 19.59 18.62 -16.64
CA GLU A 56 19.91 18.56 -15.22
C GLU A 56 19.35 17.27 -14.60
N SER A 57 20.10 16.65 -13.70
CA SER A 57 19.57 15.61 -12.84
C SER A 57 20.13 15.70 -11.41
N HIS A 58 19.27 15.50 -10.42
CA HIS A 58 19.66 15.58 -9.01
C HIS A 58 18.81 14.66 -8.13
N PHE A 59 19.30 14.44 -6.92
CA PHE A 59 18.56 13.73 -5.88
C PHE A 59 17.91 14.70 -4.91
N GLU A 60 16.69 14.37 -4.50
CA GLU A 60 16.00 15.00 -3.38
C GLU A 60 15.84 13.95 -2.27
N SER A 61 16.41 14.24 -1.10
CA SER A 61 16.32 13.33 0.05
C SER A 61 15.09 13.63 0.90
N TYR A 62 14.47 12.57 1.44
CA TYR A 62 13.35 12.67 2.38
C TYR A 62 13.39 11.53 3.40
N LYS A 63 12.67 11.68 4.51
CA LYS A 63 12.54 10.64 5.54
C LYS A 63 11.21 9.91 5.38
N MET A 64 11.26 8.59 5.45
CA MET A 64 10.08 7.73 5.32
C MET A 64 10.17 6.52 6.27
N ALA A 65 9.03 5.90 6.56
CA ALA A 65 8.91 4.67 7.33
C ALA A 65 8.36 3.55 6.44
N PRO A 66 9.20 2.84 5.66
CA PRO A 66 8.74 1.94 4.58
C PRO A 66 7.90 0.76 5.08
N LYS A 67 8.05 0.37 6.35
CA LYS A 67 7.28 -0.72 6.94
C LYS A 67 5.93 -0.28 7.51
N ALA A 68 5.70 1.02 7.72
CA ALA A 68 4.48 1.50 8.36
C ALA A 68 3.24 1.19 7.52
N PHE A 69 3.30 1.44 6.22
CA PHE A 69 2.17 1.39 5.30
C PHE A 69 1.37 0.09 5.32
N LEU A 70 2.01 -1.08 5.44
CA LEU A 70 1.32 -2.37 5.40
C LEU A 70 1.44 -3.17 6.69
N HIS A 71 2.41 -2.85 7.56
CA HIS A 71 2.61 -3.62 8.79
C HIS A 71 1.46 -3.49 9.78
N PHE A 72 0.65 -2.41 9.68
CA PHE A 72 -0.57 -2.25 10.45
C PHE A 72 -1.53 -3.43 10.27
N THR A 73 -1.57 -4.09 9.10
CA THR A 73 -2.43 -5.24 8.85
C THR A 73 -2.18 -6.37 9.86
N LYS A 74 -0.92 -6.63 10.20
CA LYS A 74 -0.56 -7.61 11.23
C LYS A 74 -0.94 -7.15 12.63
N LEU A 75 -0.65 -5.89 12.97
CA LEU A 75 -0.96 -5.34 14.27
C LEU A 75 -2.48 -5.32 14.52
N VAL A 76 -3.26 -4.83 13.57
CA VAL A 76 -4.73 -4.78 13.64
C VAL A 76 -5.31 -6.19 13.76
N SER A 77 -4.82 -7.14 12.94
CA SER A 77 -5.29 -8.52 12.98
C SER A 77 -5.05 -9.18 14.32
N VAL A 78 -3.85 -9.05 14.88
CA VAL A 78 -3.53 -9.61 16.20
C VAL A 78 -4.34 -8.93 17.29
N ALA A 79 -4.46 -7.59 17.26
CA ALA A 79 -5.19 -6.84 18.27
C ALA A 79 -6.68 -7.20 18.31
N ILE A 80 -7.34 -7.27 17.15
CA ILE A 80 -8.75 -7.66 17.05
C ILE A 80 -8.93 -9.14 17.46
N PHE A 81 -8.04 -10.03 16.99
CA PHE A 81 -8.11 -11.44 17.38
C PHE A 81 -8.02 -11.63 18.90
N LEU A 82 -7.04 -10.99 19.54
CA LEU A 82 -6.88 -11.04 20.99
C LEU A 82 -8.07 -10.41 21.73
N ALA A 83 -8.60 -9.28 21.24
CA ALA A 83 -9.79 -8.66 21.82
C ALA A 83 -11.00 -9.62 21.80
N VAL A 84 -11.21 -10.36 20.72
CA VAL A 84 -12.27 -11.37 20.61
C VAL A 84 -12.02 -12.55 21.55
N VAL A 85 -10.78 -13.02 21.69
CA VAL A 85 -10.44 -14.09 22.64
C VAL A 85 -10.74 -13.66 24.08
N VAL A 86 -10.35 -12.44 24.45
CA VAL A 86 -10.67 -11.87 25.78
C VAL A 86 -12.19 -11.75 25.96
N CYS A 87 -12.90 -11.27 24.94
CA CYS A 87 -14.36 -11.20 24.94
C CYS A 87 -14.99 -12.57 25.18
N ALA A 88 -14.52 -13.61 24.50
CA ALA A 88 -15.01 -14.98 24.67
C ALA A 88 -14.89 -15.47 26.11
N VAL A 89 -13.77 -15.16 26.79
CA VAL A 89 -13.55 -15.53 28.18
C VAL A 89 -14.50 -14.73 29.12
N LEU A 90 -14.52 -13.40 28.96
CA LEU A 90 -15.25 -12.52 29.89
C LEU A 90 -16.77 -12.72 29.80
N THR A 91 -17.30 -13.03 28.61
CA THR A 91 -18.75 -13.25 28.41
C THR A 91 -19.29 -14.39 29.23
N TYR A 92 -18.48 -15.42 29.52
CA TYR A 92 -18.92 -16.56 30.34
C TYR A 92 -18.75 -16.39 31.85
N VAL A 93 -18.09 -15.29 32.27
CA VAL A 93 -17.81 -15.08 33.71
C VAL A 93 -18.96 -14.32 34.40
N SER A 94 -19.44 -13.22 33.81
CA SER A 94 -20.58 -12.47 34.33
C SER A 94 -21.15 -11.51 33.29
N VAL A 95 -22.40 -11.06 33.51
CA VAL A 95 -23.10 -10.09 32.64
C VAL A 95 -22.34 -8.75 32.58
N ILE A 96 -21.77 -8.28 33.70
CA ILE A 96 -20.98 -7.04 33.74
C ILE A 96 -19.73 -7.20 32.89
N LEU A 97 -19.04 -8.32 32.97
CA LEU A 97 -17.83 -8.60 32.19
C LEU A 97 -18.17 -8.83 30.72
N ALA A 98 -19.36 -9.34 30.40
CA ALA A 98 -19.83 -9.42 29.00
C ALA A 98 -20.01 -8.03 28.38
N PHE A 99 -20.58 -7.06 29.12
CA PHE A 99 -20.69 -5.68 28.69
C PHE A 99 -19.30 -5.04 28.45
N VAL A 100 -18.37 -5.20 29.40
CA VAL A 100 -16.99 -4.71 29.26
C VAL A 100 -16.32 -5.34 28.05
N ALA A 101 -16.53 -6.62 27.81
CA ALA A 101 -15.99 -7.33 26.62
C ALA A 101 -16.50 -6.73 25.32
N GLN A 102 -17.79 -6.39 25.21
CA GLN A 102 -18.36 -5.71 24.04
C GLN A 102 -17.69 -4.34 23.82
N CYS A 103 -17.46 -3.56 24.88
CA CYS A 103 -16.76 -2.28 24.78
C CYS A 103 -15.31 -2.47 24.29
N ILE A 104 -14.60 -3.50 24.76
CA ILE A 104 -13.24 -3.82 24.32
C ILE A 104 -13.22 -4.14 22.83
N VAL A 105 -14.05 -5.07 22.36
CA VAL A 105 -14.11 -5.45 20.94
C VAL A 105 -14.50 -4.27 20.08
N CYS A 106 -15.52 -3.50 20.47
CA CYS A 106 -15.94 -2.29 19.78
C CYS A 106 -14.78 -1.31 19.59
N GLY A 107 -14.02 -1.03 20.65
CA GLY A 107 -12.87 -0.13 20.63
C GLY A 107 -11.76 -0.63 19.71
N PHE A 108 -11.36 -1.90 19.82
CA PHE A 108 -10.29 -2.46 18.96
C PHE A 108 -10.67 -2.53 17.48
N VAL A 109 -11.92 -2.92 17.18
CA VAL A 109 -12.42 -2.97 15.80
C VAL A 109 -12.52 -1.56 15.21
N PHE A 110 -13.03 -0.58 15.98
CA PHE A 110 -13.10 0.81 15.55
C PHE A 110 -11.72 1.37 15.23
N VAL A 111 -10.75 1.22 16.14
CA VAL A 111 -9.37 1.68 15.94
C VAL A 111 -8.73 0.96 14.77
N GLY A 112 -8.93 -0.34 14.61
CA GLY A 112 -8.41 -1.11 13.48
C GLY A 112 -8.95 -0.64 12.13
N LEU A 113 -10.25 -0.38 12.04
CA LEU A 113 -10.88 0.19 10.84
C LEU A 113 -10.39 1.62 10.58
N LEU A 114 -10.26 2.45 11.62
CA LEU A 114 -9.73 3.80 11.51
C LEU A 114 -8.30 3.81 10.96
N ILE A 115 -7.41 2.97 11.48
CA ILE A 115 -6.06 2.82 10.97
C ILE A 115 -6.09 2.38 9.51
N THR A 116 -6.93 1.40 9.16
CA THR A 116 -7.08 0.92 7.78
C THR A 116 -7.51 2.05 6.83
N VAL A 117 -8.46 2.88 7.24
CA VAL A 117 -8.91 4.04 6.45
C VAL A 117 -7.80 5.07 6.31
N LEU A 118 -7.14 5.44 7.41
CA LEU A 118 -6.11 6.49 7.40
C LEU A 118 -4.87 6.06 6.60
N GLU A 119 -4.36 4.84 6.82
CA GLU A 119 -3.15 4.34 6.16
C GLU A 119 -3.40 3.90 4.72
N PHE A 120 -4.40 3.04 4.49
CA PHE A 120 -4.58 2.35 3.22
C PHE A 120 -5.43 3.13 2.22
N LEU A 121 -6.52 3.78 2.68
CA LEU A 121 -7.41 4.51 1.78
C LEU A 121 -6.99 5.97 1.60
N LEU A 122 -6.54 6.63 2.67
CA LEU A 122 -6.23 8.06 2.66
C LEU A 122 -4.72 8.37 2.60
N TYR A 123 -3.84 7.38 2.71
CA TYR A 123 -2.38 7.53 2.70
C TYR A 123 -1.88 8.61 3.67
N LYS A 124 -2.43 8.66 4.90
CA LYS A 124 -2.14 9.73 5.88
C LYS A 124 -0.88 9.52 6.71
N GLN A 125 -0.12 8.45 6.48
CA GLN A 125 1.11 8.14 7.22
C GLN A 125 0.92 8.19 8.75
N PHE A 126 -0.26 7.75 9.22
CA PHE A 126 -0.67 7.81 10.63
C PHE A 126 0.23 6.91 11.50
N MET A 127 0.69 5.80 10.96
CA MET A 127 1.53 4.82 11.66
C MET A 127 3.02 5.15 11.63
N ASP A 128 3.48 6.07 10.78
CA ASP A 128 4.89 6.43 10.61
C ASP A 128 5.64 6.75 11.92
N PRO A 129 5.03 7.47 12.92
CA PRO A 129 5.70 7.75 14.18
C PRO A 129 6.12 6.52 14.99
N PHE A 130 5.48 5.39 14.76
CA PHE A 130 5.72 4.14 15.48
C PHE A 130 6.77 3.24 14.81
N TYR A 131 7.32 3.67 13.66
CA TYR A 131 8.27 2.89 12.88
C TYR A 131 9.60 3.61 12.70
N LYS A 132 10.66 2.80 12.49
CA LYS A 132 11.99 3.33 12.17
C LYS A 132 11.94 4.06 10.85
N LYS A 133 12.36 5.33 10.88
CA LYS A 133 12.53 6.14 9.67
C LYS A 133 13.88 5.86 9.02
N VAL A 134 13.86 5.81 7.69
CA VAL A 134 15.03 5.71 6.83
C VAL A 134 15.06 6.89 5.86
N GLU A 135 16.21 7.14 5.27
CA GLU A 135 16.35 8.13 4.20
C GLU A 135 15.95 7.50 2.87
N GLY A 136 15.03 8.14 2.18
CA GLY A 136 14.63 7.84 0.82
C GLY A 136 15.13 8.94 -0.11
N HIS A 137 15.17 8.66 -1.43
CA HIS A 137 15.61 9.60 -2.44
C HIS A 137 14.63 9.61 -3.62
N ASN A 138 14.28 10.80 -4.10
CA ASN A 138 13.70 10.99 -5.42
C ASN A 138 14.82 11.34 -6.38
N LEU A 139 14.82 10.75 -7.56
CA LEU A 139 15.69 11.14 -8.65
C LEU A 139 14.87 12.00 -9.61
N VAL A 140 15.31 13.22 -9.83
CA VAL A 140 14.67 14.20 -10.72
C VAL A 140 15.56 14.40 -11.94
N GLY A 141 14.99 14.22 -13.13
CA GLY A 141 15.60 14.61 -14.41
C GLY A 141 14.79 15.73 -15.05
N VAL A 142 15.45 16.77 -15.52
CA VAL A 142 14.81 17.97 -16.06
C VAL A 142 15.26 18.22 -17.49
N ARG A 143 14.30 18.47 -18.38
CA ARG A 143 14.54 19.10 -19.68
C ARG A 143 13.96 20.50 -19.66
N LYS A 144 14.83 21.48 -19.89
CA LYS A 144 14.48 22.91 -19.84
C LYS A 144 13.94 23.38 -21.19
N PRO A 145 13.00 24.33 -21.23
CA PRO A 145 12.61 24.97 -22.49
C PRO A 145 13.69 25.94 -22.95
N ARG A 146 13.67 26.29 -24.22
CA ARG A 146 14.57 27.32 -24.81
C ARG A 146 14.23 28.74 -24.37
N GLY A 147 12.95 28.98 -24.02
CA GLY A 147 12.45 30.26 -23.55
C GLY A 147 11.98 30.18 -22.08
N ASP A 148 11.09 31.09 -21.71
CA ASP A 148 10.55 31.16 -20.35
C ASP A 148 9.65 29.97 -20.01
N VAL A 149 9.76 29.46 -18.80
CA VAL A 149 8.93 28.36 -18.31
C VAL A 149 7.48 28.82 -18.12
N LYS A 150 6.57 28.42 -18.98
CA LYS A 150 5.13 28.66 -18.86
C LYS A 150 4.37 27.49 -18.22
N ARG A 151 4.87 26.26 -18.38
CA ARG A 151 4.27 25.04 -17.83
C ARG A 151 5.33 24.05 -17.38
N ARG A 152 5.00 23.28 -16.35
CA ARG A 152 5.80 22.13 -15.92
C ARG A 152 4.96 20.87 -16.05
N ILE A 153 5.48 19.86 -16.71
CA ILE A 153 4.88 18.53 -16.82
C ILE A 153 5.78 17.59 -16.05
N VAL A 154 5.22 16.87 -15.07
CA VAL A 154 5.93 15.86 -14.29
C VAL A 154 5.42 14.50 -14.73
N ILE A 155 6.34 13.64 -15.14
CA ILE A 155 6.07 12.21 -15.42
C ILE A 155 6.88 11.43 -14.40
N SER A 156 6.23 10.56 -13.65
CA SER A 156 6.88 9.85 -12.54
C SER A 156 6.60 8.36 -12.56
N GLY A 157 7.50 7.61 -11.96
CA GLY A 157 7.37 6.20 -11.61
C GLY A 157 8.24 5.93 -10.38
N HIS A 158 8.00 4.83 -9.67
CA HIS A 158 8.84 4.46 -8.54
C HIS A 158 9.73 3.26 -8.86
N ILE A 159 10.98 3.31 -8.42
CA ILE A 159 12.01 2.31 -8.71
C ILE A 159 12.10 1.23 -7.63
N ASP A 160 11.59 1.52 -6.44
CA ASP A 160 11.51 0.56 -5.35
C ASP A 160 10.52 -0.58 -5.66
N ALA A 161 10.65 -1.65 -4.93
CA ALA A 161 9.85 -2.85 -5.07
C ALA A 161 9.08 -3.14 -3.78
N ALA A 162 7.80 -3.48 -3.93
CA ALA A 162 6.91 -3.79 -2.83
C ALA A 162 7.20 -5.17 -2.22
N TYR A 163 6.81 -5.35 -0.96
CA TYR A 163 6.70 -6.67 -0.36
C TYR A 163 5.69 -7.55 -1.09
N GLU A 164 5.85 -8.86 -0.99
CA GLU A 164 4.94 -9.80 -1.61
C GLU A 164 3.55 -9.73 -0.99
N TRP A 165 2.57 -9.42 -1.83
CA TRP A 165 1.16 -9.48 -1.47
C TRP A 165 0.59 -10.85 -1.84
N ARG A 166 0.43 -11.71 -0.87
CA ARG A 166 0.02 -13.10 -1.09
C ARG A 166 -1.31 -13.25 -1.82
N HIS A 167 -2.25 -12.32 -1.64
CA HIS A 167 -3.51 -12.36 -2.35
C HIS A 167 -3.36 -12.14 -3.87
N ILE A 168 -2.36 -11.34 -4.30
CA ILE A 168 -2.05 -11.16 -5.73
C ILE A 168 -1.36 -12.40 -6.28
N LEU A 169 -0.40 -12.98 -5.52
CA LEU A 169 0.32 -14.17 -5.91
C LEU A 169 -0.62 -15.36 -6.13
N TYR A 170 -1.56 -15.59 -5.21
CA TYR A 170 -2.51 -16.68 -5.28
C TYR A 170 -3.81 -16.29 -6.01
N GLY A 171 -4.10 -15.01 -6.19
CA GLY A 171 -5.36 -14.51 -6.74
C GLY A 171 -5.67 -14.96 -8.17
N LYS A 172 -4.64 -15.20 -9.00
CA LYS A 172 -4.82 -15.79 -10.33
C LYS A 172 -5.22 -17.27 -10.28
N LYS A 173 -4.76 -17.99 -9.25
CA LYS A 173 -5.08 -19.41 -9.03
C LYS A 173 -6.26 -19.61 -8.09
N PHE A 174 -6.50 -18.63 -7.20
CA PHE A 174 -7.53 -18.66 -6.17
C PHE A 174 -8.21 -17.31 -6.04
N PRO A 175 -9.27 -17.01 -6.82
CA PRO A 175 -10.06 -15.78 -6.65
C PRO A 175 -10.65 -15.64 -5.22
N LEU A 176 -10.65 -16.75 -4.46
CA LEU A 176 -11.06 -16.80 -3.06
C LEU A 176 -10.27 -15.84 -2.13
N MET A 177 -9.00 -15.48 -2.46
CA MET A 177 -8.26 -14.55 -1.60
C MET A 177 -8.89 -13.15 -1.57
N GLY A 178 -9.44 -12.68 -2.68
CA GLY A 178 -10.23 -11.43 -2.69
C GLY A 178 -11.47 -11.52 -1.80
N ILE A 179 -12.14 -12.69 -1.80
CA ILE A 179 -13.30 -12.99 -0.94
C ILE A 179 -12.86 -12.99 0.53
N PHE A 180 -11.73 -13.60 0.88
CA PHE A 180 -11.22 -13.60 2.25
C PHE A 180 -10.84 -12.20 2.75
N MET A 181 -10.29 -11.35 1.92
CA MET A 181 -10.01 -9.96 2.27
C MET A 181 -11.32 -9.15 2.46
N GLY A 182 -12.29 -9.36 1.56
CA GLY A 182 -13.63 -8.79 1.70
C GLY A 182 -14.33 -9.26 2.97
N TRP A 183 -14.19 -10.53 3.33
CA TRP A 183 -14.67 -11.08 4.58
C TRP A 183 -14.00 -10.43 5.79
N ALA A 184 -12.67 -10.29 5.81
CA ALA A 184 -11.95 -9.67 6.91
C ALA A 184 -12.47 -8.25 7.21
N ILE A 185 -12.57 -7.41 6.17
CA ILE A 185 -13.03 -6.02 6.30
C ILE A 185 -14.54 -5.97 6.59
N GLY A 186 -15.34 -6.73 5.83
CA GLY A 186 -16.80 -6.75 5.97
C GLY A 186 -17.24 -7.26 7.35
N SER A 187 -16.63 -8.34 7.85
CA SER A 187 -16.94 -8.85 9.18
C SER A 187 -16.52 -7.87 10.29
N ALA A 188 -15.42 -7.13 10.14
CA ALA A 188 -15.02 -6.09 11.08
C ALA A 188 -16.05 -4.94 11.13
N VAL A 189 -16.55 -4.49 9.98
CA VAL A 189 -17.59 -3.46 9.91
C VAL A 189 -18.89 -3.95 10.57
N ILE A 190 -19.32 -5.17 10.27
CA ILE A 190 -20.51 -5.77 10.88
C ILE A 190 -20.30 -5.92 12.39
N SER A 191 -19.15 -6.41 12.84
CA SER A 191 -18.80 -6.56 14.24
C SER A 191 -18.86 -5.22 14.99
N LEU A 192 -18.37 -4.14 14.39
CA LEU A 192 -18.46 -2.79 14.95
C LEU A 192 -19.92 -2.37 15.15
N ILE A 193 -20.75 -2.51 14.12
CA ILE A 193 -22.18 -2.14 14.17
C ILE A 193 -22.87 -2.95 15.27
N LEU A 194 -22.68 -4.26 15.31
CA LEU A 194 -23.31 -5.13 16.28
C LEU A 194 -22.82 -4.86 17.72
N SER A 195 -21.53 -4.53 17.89
CA SER A 195 -20.99 -4.12 19.18
C SER A 195 -21.66 -2.84 19.69
N VAL A 196 -21.81 -1.84 18.81
CA VAL A 196 -22.49 -0.58 19.18
C VAL A 196 -23.94 -0.85 19.58
N ILE A 197 -24.67 -1.65 18.80
CA ILE A 197 -26.05 -2.03 19.14
C ILE A 197 -26.09 -2.77 20.48
N ALA A 198 -25.22 -3.77 20.70
CA ALA A 198 -25.15 -4.53 21.93
C ALA A 198 -24.80 -3.67 23.15
N ILE A 199 -24.02 -2.60 22.98
CA ILE A 199 -23.75 -1.62 24.04
C ILE A 199 -24.99 -0.79 24.31
N VAL A 200 -25.66 -0.27 23.27
CA VAL A 200 -26.83 0.62 23.41
C VAL A 200 -28.01 -0.08 24.10
N VAL A 201 -28.29 -1.35 23.78
CA VAL A 201 -29.43 -2.10 24.39
C VAL A 201 -29.25 -2.35 25.89
N ASN A 202 -28.08 -2.15 26.47
CA ASN A 202 -27.93 -2.16 27.94
C ASN A 202 -28.47 -0.88 28.60
N PHE A 203 -28.74 0.16 27.83
CA PHE A 203 -29.26 1.44 28.36
C PHE A 203 -30.67 1.76 27.86
N VAL A 204 -31.14 1.05 26.82
CA VAL A 204 -32.45 1.27 26.19
C VAL A 204 -33.16 -0.07 26.11
N ASP A 205 -34.36 -0.14 26.72
CA ASP A 205 -35.20 -1.34 26.61
C ASP A 205 -35.69 -1.50 25.16
N MET A 206 -35.24 -2.56 24.51
CA MET A 206 -35.63 -2.93 23.15
C MET A 206 -36.37 -4.28 23.12
N GLY A 207 -36.88 -4.75 24.26
CA GLY A 207 -37.60 -6.00 24.41
C GLY A 207 -36.77 -7.21 23.91
N SER A 208 -37.43 -8.17 23.27
CA SER A 208 -36.79 -9.42 22.79
C SER A 208 -35.62 -9.21 21.81
N PHE A 209 -35.58 -8.10 21.11
CA PHE A 209 -34.43 -7.76 20.27
C PHE A 209 -33.21 -7.38 21.12
N GLY A 210 -33.42 -6.62 22.20
CA GLY A 210 -32.35 -6.30 23.14
C GLY A 210 -31.76 -7.56 23.78
N ASP A 211 -32.62 -8.46 24.25
CA ASP A 211 -32.22 -9.75 24.81
C ASP A 211 -31.42 -10.59 23.81
N PHE A 212 -31.86 -10.64 22.56
CA PHE A 212 -31.13 -11.33 21.49
C PHE A 212 -29.73 -10.72 21.27
N MET A 213 -29.63 -9.40 21.21
CA MET A 213 -28.35 -8.72 20.99
C MET A 213 -27.37 -8.94 22.14
N VAL A 214 -27.82 -8.86 23.39
CA VAL A 214 -26.98 -9.13 24.56
C VAL A 214 -26.47 -10.57 24.58
N ASN A 215 -27.33 -11.53 24.26
CA ASN A 215 -27.01 -12.94 24.38
C ASN A 215 -26.25 -13.54 23.20
N TYR A 216 -26.37 -12.97 21.99
CA TYR A 216 -25.86 -13.62 20.79
C TYR A 216 -24.93 -12.77 19.92
N SER A 217 -24.81 -11.45 20.14
CA SER A 217 -23.95 -10.58 19.30
C SER A 217 -22.47 -11.00 19.28
N TYR A 218 -22.01 -11.60 20.39
CA TYR A 218 -20.62 -12.07 20.49
C TYR A 218 -20.25 -13.16 19.46
N ILE A 219 -21.24 -13.92 18.94
CA ILE A 219 -21.01 -14.96 17.92
C ILE A 219 -20.40 -14.34 16.65
N PHE A 220 -20.85 -13.14 16.27
CA PHE A 220 -20.32 -12.43 15.11
C PHE A 220 -18.85 -12.01 15.29
N HIS A 221 -18.39 -11.82 16.52
CA HIS A 221 -16.99 -11.50 16.79
C HIS A 221 -16.08 -12.69 16.47
N TYR A 222 -16.55 -13.94 16.63
CA TYR A 222 -15.79 -15.11 16.22
C TYR A 222 -15.61 -15.17 14.70
N VAL A 223 -16.64 -14.79 13.93
CA VAL A 223 -16.55 -14.69 12.47
C VAL A 223 -15.52 -13.63 12.07
N THR A 224 -15.46 -12.51 12.79
CA THR A 224 -14.45 -11.47 12.59
C THR A 224 -13.06 -11.96 12.96
N ALA A 225 -12.88 -12.65 14.08
CA ALA A 225 -11.59 -13.23 14.47
C ALA A 225 -11.03 -14.18 13.40
N LEU A 226 -11.88 -15.04 12.83
CA LEU A 226 -11.49 -15.91 11.72
C LEU A 226 -11.09 -15.09 10.47
N GLY A 227 -11.78 -13.98 10.19
CA GLY A 227 -11.45 -13.05 9.12
C GLY A 227 -10.10 -12.34 9.33
N MET A 228 -9.60 -12.24 10.55
CA MET A 228 -8.29 -11.65 10.82
C MET A 228 -7.12 -12.54 10.37
N ILE A 229 -7.31 -13.84 10.21
CA ILE A 229 -6.26 -14.77 9.76
C ILE A 229 -5.77 -14.42 8.34
N PRO A 230 -6.63 -14.34 7.31
CA PRO A 230 -6.20 -13.92 5.98
C PRO A 230 -5.63 -12.48 5.96
N LEU A 231 -6.13 -11.55 6.77
CA LEU A 231 -5.58 -10.20 6.88
C LEU A 231 -4.16 -10.23 7.48
N PHE A 232 -3.90 -11.05 8.50
CA PHE A 232 -2.57 -11.25 9.07
C PHE A 232 -1.59 -11.83 8.04
N LEU A 233 -2.06 -12.74 7.19
CA LEU A 233 -1.28 -13.40 6.16
C LEU A 233 -1.17 -12.59 4.85
N PHE A 234 -1.78 -11.42 4.78
CA PHE A 234 -1.90 -10.61 3.58
C PHE A 234 -0.56 -10.25 2.94
N VAL A 235 0.44 -9.83 3.73
CA VAL A 235 1.75 -9.40 3.27
C VAL A 235 2.83 -10.29 3.85
N ASP A 236 3.75 -10.75 3.00
CA ASP A 236 5.00 -11.36 3.42
C ASP A 236 6.12 -10.31 3.48
N PHE A 237 6.47 -9.88 4.68
CA PHE A 237 7.55 -8.90 4.91
C PHE A 237 8.96 -9.50 4.80
N LYS A 238 9.10 -10.78 4.48
CA LYS A 238 10.39 -11.43 4.24
C LYS A 238 10.76 -11.46 2.77
N THR A 239 9.76 -11.39 1.90
CA THR A 239 9.93 -11.49 0.45
C THR A 239 9.60 -10.16 -0.21
N ILE A 240 10.57 -9.62 -0.94
CA ILE A 240 10.37 -8.41 -1.77
C ILE A 240 10.20 -8.88 -3.21
N SER A 241 9.18 -8.37 -3.89
CA SER A 241 8.91 -8.69 -5.29
C SER A 241 10.05 -8.22 -6.21
N PRO A 242 10.23 -8.80 -7.40
CA PRO A 242 11.19 -8.27 -8.37
C PRO A 242 10.87 -6.83 -8.83
N GLY A 243 9.64 -6.37 -8.67
CA GLY A 243 9.21 -5.02 -9.01
C GLY A 243 9.32 -4.67 -10.49
N ALA A 244 9.20 -5.67 -11.39
CA ALA A 244 9.25 -5.42 -12.83
C ALA A 244 8.04 -4.60 -13.29
N ASN A 245 6.84 -5.11 -13.02
CA ASN A 245 5.58 -4.47 -13.41
C ASN A 245 5.14 -3.39 -12.41
N ASP A 246 5.49 -3.55 -11.14
CA ASP A 246 5.24 -2.59 -10.07
C ASP A 246 6.57 -2.23 -9.36
N ASN A 247 7.32 -1.16 -9.81
CA ASN A 247 6.88 -0.27 -10.89
C ASN A 247 8.04 0.17 -11.81
N LEU A 248 9.00 -0.74 -12.12
CA LEU A 248 10.05 -0.41 -13.09
C LEU A 248 9.48 -0.08 -14.48
N THR A 249 8.36 -0.69 -14.88
CA THR A 249 7.68 -0.34 -16.14
C THR A 249 7.24 1.12 -16.15
N GLY A 250 6.65 1.63 -15.08
CA GLY A 250 6.29 3.04 -14.95
C GLY A 250 7.51 3.96 -14.91
N THR A 251 8.56 3.55 -14.20
CA THR A 251 9.83 4.29 -14.15
C THR A 251 10.44 4.42 -15.56
N TYR A 252 10.59 3.32 -16.26
CA TYR A 252 11.19 3.35 -17.62
C TYR A 252 10.25 3.94 -18.66
N ALA A 253 8.93 3.93 -18.47
CA ALA A 253 8.01 4.70 -19.32
C ALA A 253 8.26 6.21 -19.17
N ALA A 254 8.48 6.71 -17.94
CA ALA A 254 8.83 8.11 -17.70
C ALA A 254 10.20 8.47 -18.32
N VAL A 255 11.20 7.62 -18.16
CA VAL A 255 12.54 7.78 -18.77
C VAL A 255 12.45 7.80 -20.29
N CYS A 256 11.74 6.83 -20.89
CA CYS A 256 11.57 6.73 -22.33
C CYS A 256 10.82 7.94 -22.92
N ALA A 257 9.90 8.54 -22.19
CA ALA A 257 9.22 9.76 -22.62
C ALA A 257 10.23 10.90 -22.88
N LEU A 258 11.17 11.12 -21.96
CA LEU A 258 12.24 12.14 -22.14
C LEU A 258 13.26 11.72 -23.20
N ARG A 259 13.68 10.46 -23.20
CA ARG A 259 14.64 9.90 -24.17
C ARG A 259 14.11 9.98 -25.60
N MET A 260 12.83 9.69 -25.82
CA MET A 260 12.21 9.80 -27.16
C MET A 260 12.18 11.24 -27.65
N LEU A 261 11.92 12.22 -26.79
CA LEU A 261 11.98 13.64 -27.15
C LEU A 261 13.39 14.03 -27.57
N ASP A 262 14.40 13.57 -26.84
CA ASP A 262 15.81 13.81 -27.16
C ASP A 262 16.19 13.20 -28.52
N MET A 263 15.91 11.92 -28.74
CA MET A 263 16.19 11.21 -29.99
C MET A 263 15.50 11.84 -31.22
N ALA A 264 14.33 12.44 -31.00
CA ALA A 264 13.59 13.14 -32.06
C ALA A 264 14.03 14.59 -32.25
N GLY A 265 15.00 15.08 -31.47
CA GLY A 265 15.45 16.47 -31.52
C GLY A 265 14.34 17.47 -31.14
N ILE A 266 13.38 17.04 -30.31
CA ILE A 266 12.25 17.88 -29.90
C ILE A 266 12.63 18.65 -28.65
N ASP A 267 12.70 19.97 -28.79
CA ASP A 267 12.87 20.91 -27.68
C ASP A 267 11.56 21.61 -27.35
N PHE A 268 11.42 22.01 -26.10
CA PHE A 268 10.29 22.82 -25.66
C PHE A 268 10.58 24.31 -25.88
N GLU A 269 9.61 25.02 -26.44
CA GLU A 269 9.73 26.48 -26.63
C GLU A 269 9.45 27.23 -25.32
N ASN A 270 8.51 26.71 -24.49
CA ASN A 270 8.04 27.36 -23.24
C ASN A 270 7.75 26.34 -22.13
#